data_34ddbc5f870baa024e8e909d53d89287
#
_entry.id   34ddbc5f870baa024e8e909d53d89287
#
_cell.length_a   1.000
_cell.length_b   1.000
_cell.length_c   1.000
_cell.angle_alpha   90.00
_cell.angle_beta   90.00
_cell.angle_gamma   90.00
#
_symmetry.space_group_name_H-M   'P 1'
#
loop_
_entity.id
_entity.type
_entity.pdbx_description
1 polymer ?
#
loop_
_entity_poly.entity_id
_entity_poly.type
_entity_poly.pdbx_seq_one_letter_code
_entity_poly.pdbx_strand_id
1 'polypeptide(L)'
;GGDLDILLTAHGIQRRHSAEEFPMEEWDEVIGVNLTSVFILCQEAGKLMLKKGYGKIITIASMNSFFGGQTIPAYAAAKGGVAQLTKELTNDWLARGVNVNAIAPGYMATEMNKALLDPENPRFASISERIPAHRWGTGEDMKGTAIFLASHASDYVSGAVIPVDGGYLV
;
A
#
# COMPACT_ATOMS: atom_id res chain seq x y z
N GLY A 1 0.00 21.82 -19.80
CA GLY A 1 0.14 20.63 -18.97
C GLY A 1 1.37 20.81 -18.11
N GLY A 2 1.24 20.54 -16.82
CA GLY A 2 2.38 20.57 -15.89
C GLY A 2 3.18 19.27 -15.94
N ASP A 3 4.42 19.30 -15.50
CA ASP A 3 5.24 18.13 -15.30
C ASP A 3 4.80 17.38 -14.04
N LEU A 4 4.82 16.05 -14.10
CA LEU A 4 4.56 15.18 -12.96
C LEU A 4 5.86 14.44 -12.61
N ASP A 5 6.39 14.67 -11.40
CA ASP A 5 7.61 14.02 -10.90
C ASP A 5 7.31 12.89 -9.93
N ILE A 6 6.28 13.03 -9.11
CA ILE A 6 5.96 12.08 -8.05
C ILE A 6 4.46 11.77 -8.09
N LEU A 7 4.13 10.48 -8.06
CA LEU A 7 2.79 9.99 -7.78
C LEU A 7 2.81 9.17 -6.48
N LEU A 8 1.92 9.51 -5.54
CA LEU A 8 1.65 8.66 -4.37
C LEU A 8 0.17 8.30 -4.34
N THR A 9 -0.15 7.00 -4.37
CA THR A 9 -1.54 6.50 -4.33
C THR A 9 -1.88 6.01 -2.92
N ALA A 10 -2.53 6.87 -2.11
CA ALA A 10 -2.79 6.59 -0.69
C ALA A 10 -4.26 6.25 -0.35
N HIS A 11 -5.09 6.09 -1.36
CA HIS A 11 -6.50 5.74 -1.19
C HIS A 11 -6.71 4.24 -0.95
N GLY A 12 -7.83 3.90 -0.33
CA GLY A 12 -8.22 2.50 -0.12
C GLY A 12 -9.44 2.37 0.77
N ILE A 13 -10.16 1.28 0.58
CA ILE A 13 -11.32 0.88 1.38
C ILE A 13 -11.17 -0.55 1.87
N GLN A 14 -11.98 -0.93 2.85
CA GLN A 14 -12.04 -2.30 3.35
C GLN A 14 -13.50 -2.70 3.60
N ARG A 15 -13.83 -3.96 3.29
CA ARG A 15 -15.08 -4.63 3.63
C ARG A 15 -14.76 -5.93 4.36
N ARG A 16 -15.63 -6.35 5.28
CA ARG A 16 -15.35 -7.51 6.15
C ARG A 16 -16.52 -8.48 6.17
N HIS A 17 -16.28 -9.65 5.63
CA HIS A 17 -17.17 -10.81 5.69
C HIS A 17 -16.35 -12.09 5.74
N SER A 18 -16.90 -13.21 6.17
CA SER A 18 -16.29 -14.52 5.96
C SER A 18 -16.14 -14.77 4.45
N ALA A 19 -15.13 -15.54 4.06
CA ALA A 19 -14.81 -15.68 2.64
C ALA A 19 -15.95 -16.33 1.82
N GLU A 20 -16.63 -17.31 2.43
CA GLU A 20 -17.76 -18.04 1.83
C GLU A 20 -19.04 -17.20 1.68
N GLU A 21 -19.16 -16.11 2.43
CA GLU A 21 -20.32 -15.21 2.41
C GLU A 21 -19.98 -13.82 1.88
N PHE A 22 -18.78 -13.62 1.32
CA PHE A 22 -18.33 -12.31 0.87
C PHE A 22 -19.15 -11.85 -0.35
N PRO A 23 -19.90 -10.71 -0.28
CA PRO A 23 -20.70 -10.24 -1.39
C PRO A 23 -19.82 -9.86 -2.59
N MET A 24 -20.17 -10.34 -3.79
CA MET A 24 -19.40 -10.05 -5.01
C MET A 24 -19.41 -8.55 -5.36
N GLU A 25 -20.49 -7.85 -5.05
CA GLU A 25 -20.56 -6.39 -5.23
C GLU A 25 -19.51 -5.67 -4.38
N GLU A 26 -19.32 -6.07 -3.12
CA GLU A 26 -18.28 -5.50 -2.24
C GLU A 26 -16.88 -5.97 -2.63
N TRP A 27 -16.74 -7.18 -3.18
CA TRP A 27 -15.51 -7.64 -3.79
C TRP A 27 -15.10 -6.73 -4.94
N ASP A 28 -15.99 -6.47 -5.89
CA ASP A 28 -15.74 -5.64 -7.06
C ASP A 28 -15.43 -4.19 -6.64
N GLU A 29 -16.13 -3.64 -5.65
CA GLU A 29 -15.86 -2.33 -5.09
C GLU A 29 -14.44 -2.24 -4.53
N VAL A 30 -14.03 -3.20 -3.68
CA VAL A 30 -12.70 -3.22 -3.05
C VAL A 30 -11.60 -3.39 -4.10
N ILE A 31 -11.75 -4.30 -5.05
CA ILE A 31 -10.80 -4.49 -6.15
C ILE A 31 -10.73 -3.24 -7.03
N GLY A 32 -11.88 -2.67 -7.35
CA GLY A 32 -11.99 -1.44 -8.14
C GLY A 32 -11.20 -0.29 -7.52
N VAL A 33 -11.41 -0.04 -6.23
CA VAL A 33 -10.74 1.06 -5.52
C VAL A 33 -9.28 0.74 -5.19
N ASN A 34 -8.98 -0.45 -4.65
CA ASN A 34 -7.65 -0.72 -4.08
C ASN A 34 -6.62 -1.24 -5.10
N LEU A 35 -7.04 -1.71 -6.26
CA LEU A 35 -6.14 -2.28 -7.27
C LEU A 35 -6.34 -1.63 -8.65
N THR A 36 -7.55 -1.68 -9.20
CA THR A 36 -7.80 -1.20 -10.56
C THR A 36 -7.51 0.31 -10.68
N SER A 37 -8.00 1.12 -9.73
CA SER A 37 -7.75 2.56 -9.75
C SER A 37 -6.27 2.90 -9.53
N VAL A 38 -5.55 2.12 -8.71
CA VAL A 38 -4.10 2.27 -8.52
C VAL A 38 -3.38 2.04 -9.85
N PHE A 39 -3.75 0.97 -10.58
CA PHE A 39 -3.17 0.71 -11.91
C PHE A 39 -3.45 1.86 -12.89
N ILE A 40 -4.70 2.35 -12.97
CA ILE A 40 -5.08 3.46 -13.85
C ILE A 40 -4.23 4.70 -13.55
N LEU A 41 -4.08 5.08 -12.28
CA LEU A 41 -3.27 6.23 -11.88
C LEU A 41 -1.79 6.03 -12.22
N CYS A 42 -1.24 4.84 -11.96
CA CYS A 42 0.14 4.52 -12.35
C CYS A 42 0.32 4.58 -13.86
N GLN A 43 -0.63 4.06 -14.64
CA GLN A 43 -0.57 4.07 -16.10
C GLN A 43 -0.59 5.50 -16.66
N GLU A 44 -1.49 6.36 -16.18
CA GLU A 44 -1.57 7.75 -16.66
C GLU A 44 -0.35 8.57 -16.24
N ALA A 45 0.13 8.43 -14.99
CA ALA A 45 1.36 9.06 -14.55
C ALA A 45 2.58 8.53 -15.33
N GLY A 46 2.64 7.21 -15.53
CA GLY A 46 3.70 6.55 -16.30
C GLY A 46 3.83 7.09 -17.71
N LYS A 47 2.73 7.34 -18.43
CA LYS A 47 2.77 7.95 -19.77
C LYS A 47 3.49 9.31 -19.78
N LEU A 48 3.29 10.13 -18.75
CA LEU A 48 3.94 11.43 -18.62
C LEU A 48 5.41 11.28 -18.22
N MET A 49 5.68 10.48 -17.18
CA MET A 49 7.01 10.27 -16.62
C MET A 49 7.96 9.59 -17.62
N LEU A 50 7.49 8.57 -18.35
CA LEU A 50 8.26 7.86 -19.37
C LEU A 50 8.63 8.75 -20.56
N LYS A 51 7.74 9.66 -20.97
CA LYS A 51 8.03 10.66 -22.00
C LYS A 51 9.12 11.65 -21.56
N LYS A 52 9.14 11.97 -20.27
CA LYS A 52 10.11 12.87 -19.65
C LYS A 52 11.44 12.18 -19.33
N GLY A 53 11.43 10.84 -19.16
CA GLY A 53 12.60 10.07 -18.72
C GLY A 53 12.89 10.16 -17.22
N TYR A 54 11.92 10.58 -16.39
CA TYR A 54 12.04 10.66 -14.95
C TYR A 54 10.68 10.56 -14.25
N GLY A 55 10.63 9.82 -13.15
CA GLY A 55 9.47 9.78 -12.26
C GLY A 55 9.65 8.85 -11.06
N LYS A 56 8.91 9.15 -10.00
CA LYS A 56 8.82 8.35 -8.76
C LYS A 56 7.36 7.99 -8.49
N ILE A 57 7.03 6.72 -8.55
CA ILE A 57 5.70 6.20 -8.22
C ILE A 57 5.79 5.44 -6.90
N ILE A 58 4.94 5.83 -5.96
CA ILE A 58 4.85 5.24 -4.62
C ILE A 58 3.42 4.73 -4.43
N THR A 59 3.25 3.42 -4.37
CA THR A 59 1.95 2.81 -4.09
C THR A 59 1.84 2.46 -2.61
N ILE A 60 0.61 2.40 -2.08
CA ILE A 60 0.38 1.90 -0.72
C ILE A 60 -0.13 0.47 -0.79
N ALA A 61 0.78 -0.45 -0.49
CA ALA A 61 0.51 -1.87 -0.27
C ALA A 61 -0.10 -2.08 1.15
N SER A 62 0.23 -3.16 1.80
CA SER A 62 -0.17 -3.48 3.19
C SER A 62 0.74 -4.60 3.71
N MET A 63 0.81 -4.79 5.02
CA MET A 63 1.31 -6.04 5.58
C MET A 63 0.54 -7.25 5.02
N ASN A 64 -0.74 -7.11 4.65
CA ASN A 64 -1.53 -8.14 3.97
C ASN A 64 -1.08 -8.44 2.52
N SER A 65 -0.08 -7.74 2.02
CA SER A 65 0.64 -8.14 0.80
C SER A 65 1.60 -9.31 1.03
N PHE A 66 1.92 -9.63 2.29
CA PHE A 66 2.85 -10.68 2.68
C PHE A 66 2.16 -11.89 3.34
N PHE A 67 1.00 -11.67 3.95
CA PHE A 67 0.19 -12.74 4.55
C PHE A 67 -1.32 -12.45 4.41
N GLY A 68 -2.15 -13.50 4.56
CA GLY A 68 -3.61 -13.37 4.54
C GLY A 68 -4.16 -12.75 5.83
N GLY A 69 -5.16 -11.90 5.71
CA GLY A 69 -5.95 -11.42 6.83
C GLY A 69 -7.20 -12.29 7.05
N GLN A 70 -7.90 -12.06 8.15
CA GLN A 70 -9.17 -12.71 8.43
C GLN A 70 -10.35 -11.80 7.99
N THR A 71 -11.34 -12.37 7.32
CA THR A 71 -12.57 -11.69 6.88
C THR A 71 -12.36 -10.53 5.88
N ILE A 72 -11.24 -10.49 5.18
CA ILE A 72 -10.88 -9.43 4.23
C ILE A 72 -10.31 -9.98 2.90
N PRO A 73 -10.95 -10.99 2.27
CA PRO A 73 -10.38 -11.65 1.09
C PRO A 73 -10.10 -10.67 -0.06
N ALA A 74 -11.04 -9.79 -0.38
CA ALA A 74 -10.87 -8.79 -1.45
C ALA A 74 -9.74 -7.81 -1.17
N TYR A 75 -9.61 -7.34 0.09
CA TYR A 75 -8.52 -6.43 0.48
C TYR A 75 -7.16 -7.12 0.38
N ALA A 76 -7.02 -8.34 0.89
CA ALA A 76 -5.78 -9.10 0.81
C ALA A 76 -5.37 -9.37 -0.65
N ALA A 77 -6.33 -9.77 -1.50
CA ALA A 77 -6.11 -9.95 -2.93
C ALA A 77 -5.65 -8.65 -3.61
N ALA A 78 -6.34 -7.53 -3.34
CA ALA A 78 -5.97 -6.23 -3.91
C ALA A 78 -4.58 -5.78 -3.48
N LYS A 79 -4.24 -5.89 -2.19
CA LYS A 79 -2.93 -5.45 -1.67
C LYS A 79 -1.79 -6.38 -2.08
N GLY A 80 -2.06 -7.69 -2.24
CA GLY A 80 -1.15 -8.62 -2.92
C GLY A 80 -0.92 -8.22 -4.38
N GLY A 81 -1.99 -7.88 -5.09
CA GLY A 81 -1.95 -7.37 -6.45
C GLY A 81 -1.13 -6.09 -6.60
N VAL A 82 -1.29 -5.11 -5.68
CA VAL A 82 -0.48 -3.87 -5.68
C VAL A 82 1.00 -4.16 -5.50
N ALA A 83 1.36 -5.09 -4.59
CA ALA A 83 2.76 -5.46 -4.39
C ALA A 83 3.36 -6.11 -5.64
N GLN A 84 2.61 -6.96 -6.34
CA GLN A 84 3.07 -7.58 -7.58
C GLN A 84 3.10 -6.59 -8.75
N LEU A 85 2.10 -5.72 -8.85
CA LEU A 85 2.06 -4.63 -9.84
C LEU A 85 3.27 -3.69 -9.71
N THR A 86 3.69 -3.36 -8.49
CA THR A 86 4.88 -2.56 -8.22
C THR A 86 6.13 -3.16 -8.86
N LYS A 87 6.29 -4.47 -8.80
CA LYS A 87 7.43 -5.19 -9.38
C LYS A 87 7.34 -5.22 -10.91
N GLU A 88 6.15 -5.46 -11.45
CA GLU A 88 5.90 -5.49 -12.88
C GLU A 88 6.22 -4.14 -13.53
N LEU A 89 5.66 -3.06 -12.99
CA LEU A 89 5.92 -1.72 -13.50
C LEU A 89 7.40 -1.30 -13.37
N THR A 90 8.10 -1.81 -12.35
CA THR A 90 9.55 -1.62 -12.24
C THR A 90 10.30 -2.26 -13.39
N ASN A 91 9.97 -3.52 -13.75
CA ASN A 91 10.62 -4.22 -14.85
C ASN A 91 10.44 -3.48 -16.18
N ASP A 92 9.25 -2.93 -16.40
CA ASP A 92 8.92 -2.23 -17.65
C ASP A 92 9.51 -0.81 -17.73
N TRP A 93 9.66 -0.12 -16.58
CA TRP A 93 9.85 1.33 -16.59
C TRP A 93 11.18 1.83 -16.02
N LEU A 94 11.88 1.05 -15.20
CA LEU A 94 13.09 1.51 -14.51
C LEU A 94 14.20 1.92 -15.52
N ALA A 95 14.45 1.10 -16.56
CA ALA A 95 15.44 1.42 -17.59
C ALA A 95 15.08 2.69 -18.40
N ARG A 96 13.86 3.18 -18.25
CA ARG A 96 13.32 4.36 -18.90
C ARG A 96 13.17 5.55 -17.94
N GLY A 97 13.80 5.45 -16.76
CA GLY A 97 13.92 6.54 -15.79
C GLY A 97 12.77 6.66 -14.78
N VAL A 98 11.89 5.65 -14.65
CA VAL A 98 10.77 5.69 -13.69
C VAL A 98 10.93 4.61 -12.62
N ASN A 99 11.10 5.03 -11.36
CA ASN A 99 11.12 4.14 -10.21
C ASN A 99 9.69 3.88 -9.70
N VAL A 100 9.39 2.63 -9.39
CA VAL A 100 8.11 2.24 -8.80
C VAL A 100 8.35 1.44 -7.53
N ASN A 101 7.88 1.94 -6.39
CA ASN A 101 8.01 1.27 -5.10
C ASN A 101 6.68 1.28 -4.34
N ALA A 102 6.56 0.44 -3.34
CA ALA A 102 5.41 0.39 -2.45
C ALA A 102 5.82 0.58 -0.99
N ILE A 103 4.99 1.25 -0.21
CA ILE A 103 5.05 1.24 1.23
C ILE A 103 3.97 0.26 1.72
N ALA A 104 4.32 -0.61 2.65
CA ALA A 104 3.42 -1.57 3.26
C ALA A 104 3.20 -1.21 4.74
N PRO A 105 2.15 -0.43 5.07
CA PRO A 105 1.85 -0.09 6.45
C PRO A 105 1.43 -1.32 7.25
N GLY A 106 1.82 -1.32 8.53
CA GLY A 106 1.27 -2.22 9.53
C GLY A 106 -0.06 -1.73 10.11
N TYR A 107 -0.29 -1.97 11.39
CA TYR A 107 -1.46 -1.46 12.09
C TYR A 107 -1.28 0.04 12.38
N MET A 108 -2.10 0.85 11.71
CA MET A 108 -2.08 2.30 11.80
C MET A 108 -3.31 2.83 12.52
N ALA A 109 -3.12 3.82 13.40
CA ALA A 109 -4.20 4.52 14.09
C ALA A 109 -4.91 5.49 13.12
N THR A 110 -5.83 4.95 12.31
CA THR A 110 -6.60 5.68 11.30
C THR A 110 -8.08 5.36 11.41
N GLU A 111 -8.93 6.14 10.75
CA GLU A 111 -10.37 5.88 10.71
C GLU A 111 -10.72 4.45 10.21
N MET A 112 -9.96 3.90 9.28
CA MET A 112 -10.16 2.52 8.79
C MET A 112 -10.03 1.49 9.91
N ASN A 113 -9.20 1.76 10.92
CA ASN A 113 -8.94 0.87 12.05
C ASN A 113 -9.61 1.31 13.36
N LYS A 114 -10.47 2.32 13.32
CA LYS A 114 -11.10 2.89 14.53
C LYS A 114 -11.76 1.85 15.43
N ALA A 115 -12.49 0.91 14.85
CA ALA A 115 -13.12 -0.18 15.62
C ALA A 115 -12.10 -1.13 16.28
N LEU A 116 -10.90 -1.26 15.74
CA LEU A 116 -9.83 -2.08 16.31
C LEU A 116 -9.01 -1.33 17.36
N LEU A 117 -9.11 -0.01 17.41
CA LEU A 117 -8.43 0.84 18.40
C LEU A 117 -9.21 0.96 19.71
N ASP A 118 -10.46 0.48 19.75
CA ASP A 118 -11.27 0.42 20.97
C ASP A 118 -10.67 -0.62 21.92
N PRO A 119 -10.30 -0.24 23.16
CA PRO A 119 -9.78 -1.18 24.16
C PRO A 119 -10.74 -2.34 24.49
N GLU A 120 -12.05 -2.12 24.33
CA GLU A 120 -13.07 -3.17 24.52
C GLU A 120 -13.14 -4.16 23.34
N ASN A 121 -12.49 -3.85 22.23
CA ASN A 121 -12.40 -4.79 21.12
C ASN A 121 -11.48 -5.96 21.48
N PRO A 122 -11.96 -7.22 21.39
CA PRO A 122 -11.18 -8.39 21.81
C PRO A 122 -9.86 -8.58 21.05
N ARG A 123 -9.72 -7.91 19.90
CA ARG A 123 -8.50 -7.97 19.09
C ARG A 123 -7.49 -6.88 19.42
N PHE A 124 -7.87 -5.84 20.16
CA PHE A 124 -6.98 -4.70 20.47
C PHE A 124 -5.71 -5.15 21.19
N ALA A 125 -5.88 -5.89 22.30
CA ALA A 125 -4.75 -6.36 23.10
C ALA A 125 -3.81 -7.27 22.29
N SER A 126 -4.36 -8.27 21.61
CA SER A 126 -3.57 -9.25 20.83
C SER A 126 -2.80 -8.59 19.67
N ILE A 127 -3.38 -7.57 19.02
CA ILE A 127 -2.70 -6.82 17.97
C ILE A 127 -1.59 -5.97 18.58
N SER A 128 -1.89 -5.23 19.67
CA SER A 128 -0.94 -4.31 20.31
C SER A 128 0.27 -5.04 20.89
N GLU A 129 0.08 -6.22 21.49
CA GLU A 129 1.15 -7.07 22.02
C GLU A 129 2.05 -7.63 20.92
N ARG A 130 1.48 -7.92 19.74
CA ARG A 130 2.24 -8.47 18.62
C ARG A 130 3.12 -7.43 17.92
N ILE A 131 2.85 -6.13 18.06
CA ILE A 131 3.69 -5.09 17.47
C ILE A 131 4.95 -4.92 18.32
N PRO A 132 6.16 -5.26 17.83
CA PRO A 132 7.41 -5.10 18.61
C PRO A 132 7.67 -3.67 19.08
N ALA A 133 7.23 -2.67 18.32
CA ALA A 133 7.32 -1.26 18.73
C ALA A 133 6.40 -0.89 19.89
N HIS A 134 5.53 -1.80 20.36
CA HIS A 134 4.54 -1.61 21.42
C HIS A 134 3.63 -0.39 21.25
N ARG A 135 3.38 0.02 20.01
CA ARG A 135 2.44 1.07 19.65
C ARG A 135 1.91 0.89 18.24
N TRP A 136 0.75 1.42 18.00
CA TRP A 136 0.21 1.57 16.65
C TRP A 136 0.96 2.68 15.90
N GLY A 137 1.11 2.52 14.59
CA GLY A 137 1.69 3.55 13.74
C GLY A 137 0.74 4.72 13.51
N THR A 138 1.29 5.82 13.07
CA THR A 138 0.55 7.04 12.69
C THR A 138 1.00 7.50 11.29
N GLY A 139 0.33 8.49 10.72
CA GLY A 139 0.75 9.10 9.45
C GLY A 139 2.17 9.67 9.49
N GLU A 140 2.63 10.11 10.67
CA GLU A 140 4.01 10.62 10.85
C GLU A 140 5.06 9.53 10.57
N ASP A 141 4.77 8.29 10.96
CA ASP A 141 5.71 7.18 10.76
C ASP A 141 5.92 6.83 9.28
N MET A 142 4.99 7.23 8.41
CA MET A 142 5.07 7.00 6.97
C MET A 142 5.94 8.02 6.24
N LYS A 143 6.11 9.23 6.79
CA LYS A 143 6.73 10.37 6.12
C LYS A 143 8.16 10.10 5.68
N GLY A 144 8.98 9.53 6.58
CA GLY A 144 10.39 9.26 6.29
C GLY A 144 10.57 8.37 5.07
N THR A 145 9.83 7.26 4.99
CA THR A 145 9.88 6.34 3.86
C THR A 145 9.33 6.98 2.59
N ALA A 146 8.24 7.74 2.68
CA ALA A 146 7.67 8.43 1.53
C ALA A 146 8.65 9.49 0.95
N ILE A 147 9.28 10.29 1.80
CA ILE A 147 10.28 11.29 1.40
C ILE A 147 11.50 10.60 0.77
N PHE A 148 11.99 9.52 1.38
CA PHE A 148 13.10 8.75 0.82
C PHE A 148 12.76 8.24 -0.59
N LEU A 149 11.61 7.59 -0.76
CA LEU A 149 11.20 7.04 -2.05
C LEU A 149 10.88 8.12 -3.11
N ALA A 150 10.50 9.32 -2.69
CA ALA A 150 10.23 10.47 -3.56
C ALA A 150 11.50 11.23 -3.97
N SER A 151 12.64 10.96 -3.36
CA SER A 151 13.88 11.70 -3.54
C SER A 151 14.92 10.94 -4.37
N HIS A 152 15.99 11.64 -4.78
CA HIS A 152 17.14 11.04 -5.45
C HIS A 152 17.89 10.02 -4.57
N ALA A 153 17.72 10.03 -3.24
CA ALA A 153 18.30 9.03 -2.35
C ALA A 153 17.83 7.59 -2.67
N SER A 154 16.71 7.44 -3.39
CA SER A 154 16.14 6.16 -3.80
C SER A 154 16.34 5.84 -5.29
N ASP A 155 17.23 6.49 -6.02
CA ASP A 155 17.38 6.28 -7.48
C ASP A 155 17.73 4.83 -7.85
N TYR A 156 18.43 4.11 -6.99
CA TYR A 156 18.75 2.70 -7.19
C TYR A 156 17.77 1.73 -6.48
N VAL A 157 16.67 2.26 -5.92
CA VAL A 157 15.61 1.48 -5.27
C VAL A 157 14.37 1.45 -6.15
N SER A 158 14.00 0.28 -6.65
CA SER A 158 12.78 0.09 -7.43
C SER A 158 12.26 -1.35 -7.27
N GLY A 159 10.95 -1.54 -7.34
CA GLY A 159 10.30 -2.83 -7.11
C GLY A 159 10.22 -3.24 -5.64
N ALA A 160 10.67 -2.38 -4.72
CA ALA A 160 10.63 -2.67 -3.30
C ALA A 160 9.21 -2.52 -2.73
N VAL A 161 8.86 -3.42 -1.82
CA VAL A 161 7.68 -3.30 -0.97
C VAL A 161 8.19 -3.16 0.46
N ILE A 162 8.22 -1.93 0.96
CA ILE A 162 8.91 -1.57 2.22
C ILE A 162 7.91 -1.58 3.38
N PRO A 163 8.03 -2.51 4.34
CA PRO A 163 7.21 -2.49 5.55
C PRO A 163 7.49 -1.25 6.41
N VAL A 164 6.42 -0.62 6.88
CA VAL A 164 6.44 0.40 7.93
C VAL A 164 5.39 0.00 8.95
N ASP A 165 5.76 -0.92 9.83
CA ASP A 165 4.82 -1.74 10.58
C ASP A 165 5.18 -1.93 12.07
N GLY A 166 6.21 -1.23 12.55
CA GLY A 166 6.67 -1.38 13.93
C GLY A 166 7.28 -2.76 14.24
N GLY A 167 7.72 -3.50 13.21
CA GLY A 167 8.28 -4.83 13.31
C GLY A 167 7.24 -5.97 13.28
N TYR A 168 6.01 -5.70 12.88
CA TYR A 168 4.93 -6.70 12.90
C TYR A 168 5.21 -7.93 12.03
N LEU A 169 5.95 -7.77 10.92
CA LEU A 169 6.24 -8.83 9.95
C LEU A 169 7.45 -9.73 10.31
N VAL A 170 8.15 -9.46 11.40
CA VAL A 170 9.31 -10.27 11.84
C VAL A 170 8.95 -11.25 12.93
#